data_67d99974c8809df8641b2803d6c9ad2a
#
_entry.id   67d99974c8809df8641b2803d6c9ad2a
#
_cell.length_a   1.000
_cell.length_b   1.000
_cell.length_c   1.000
_cell.angle_alpha   90.00
_cell.angle_beta   90.00
_cell.angle_gamma   90.00
#
_symmetry.space_group_name_H-M   'P 1'
#
loop_
_entity.id
_entity.type
_entity.pdbx_description
1 polymer ?
#
loop_
_entity_poly.entity_id
_entity_poly.type
_entity_poly.pdbx_seq_one_letter_code
_entity_poly.pdbx_strand_id
1 'polypeptide(L)'
;SRSSAASDVYKRQDLGEAGEVLEKPPEEDIEAIENESEVIKFSTAVVAEAIKSGVSDIHIEPYRFSSRVRYRQDGMLQEQEQYKQFLHDNYGAVVTRFKIMGKLDIAERRLPQDGAINFKIDGKVVDLRLSILPTANNERIVMRVLNKDAGDITLEQLNFEDVDLQNLRKAIHGTQGLILVTGPTGSGKSTTLSVSYTHLTLP
;
A
#
# COMPACT_ATOMS: atom_id res chain seq x y z
N SER A 1 -16.93 -17.83 25.00
CA SER A 1 -18.02 -17.15 24.26
C SER A 1 -17.65 -15.74 23.73
N ARG A 2 -16.39 -15.29 23.83
CA ARG A 2 -15.92 -13.99 23.29
C ARG A 2 -15.28 -14.11 21.88
N SER A 3 -14.93 -15.29 21.44
CA SER A 3 -14.33 -15.58 20.13
C SER A 3 -15.32 -15.43 18.96
N SER A 4 -16.62 -15.61 19.21
CA SER A 4 -17.68 -15.60 18.19
C SER A 4 -17.94 -14.22 17.57
N ALA A 5 -17.81 -13.13 18.33
CA ALA A 5 -18.17 -11.78 17.87
C ALA A 5 -17.16 -11.19 16.85
N ALA A 6 -15.87 -11.50 17.00
CA ALA A 6 -14.85 -11.04 16.05
C ALA A 6 -14.96 -11.79 14.71
N SER A 7 -15.29 -13.08 14.75
CA SER A 7 -15.57 -13.90 13.55
C SER A 7 -16.79 -13.39 12.76
N ASP A 8 -17.81 -12.84 13.45
CA ASP A 8 -19.05 -12.40 12.80
C ASP A 8 -18.91 -11.04 12.08
N VAL A 9 -17.96 -10.18 12.50
CA VAL A 9 -17.69 -8.92 11.79
C VAL A 9 -17.08 -9.19 10.42
N TYR A 10 -16.20 -10.19 10.29
CA TYR A 10 -15.61 -10.57 9.00
C TYR A 10 -16.56 -11.33 8.07
N LYS A 11 -17.61 -11.97 8.60
CA LYS A 11 -18.61 -12.69 7.80
C LYS A 11 -19.61 -11.77 7.09
N ARG A 12 -19.76 -10.52 7.52
CA ARG A 12 -20.74 -9.57 6.96
C ARG A 12 -20.20 -8.63 5.87
N GLN A 13 -18.90 -8.63 5.66
CA GLN A 13 -18.34 -7.92 4.50
C GLN A 13 -18.35 -8.88 3.32
N ASP A 14 -19.36 -8.74 2.47
CA ASP A 14 -19.39 -9.28 1.11
C ASP A 14 -18.29 -8.54 0.33
N LEU A 15 -17.05 -8.99 0.52
CA LEU A 15 -15.87 -8.52 -0.20
C LEU A 15 -15.97 -9.10 -1.61
N GLY A 16 -16.74 -8.45 -2.45
CA GLY A 16 -16.75 -8.76 -3.88
C GLY A 16 -15.31 -8.80 -4.37
N GLU A 17 -14.91 -9.93 -4.94
CA GLU A 17 -13.61 -10.26 -5.50
C GLU A 17 -12.43 -9.65 -4.70
N ALA A 18 -12.09 -10.30 -3.58
CA ALA A 18 -10.92 -9.97 -2.78
C ALA A 18 -9.67 -9.99 -3.67
N GLY A 19 -8.83 -8.97 -3.54
CA GLY A 19 -7.55 -8.90 -4.24
C GLY A 19 -6.71 -10.16 -4.01
N GLU A 20 -6.00 -10.59 -5.02
CA GLU A 20 -5.13 -11.76 -4.99
C GLU A 20 -3.67 -11.32 -4.89
N VAL A 21 -2.95 -11.90 -3.94
CA VAL A 21 -1.50 -11.74 -3.86
C VAL A 21 -0.87 -12.72 -4.84
N LEU A 22 -0.08 -12.22 -5.80
CA LEU A 22 0.65 -13.08 -6.75
C LEU A 22 1.82 -13.77 -6.04
N GLU A 23 1.52 -14.86 -5.34
CA GLU A 23 2.50 -15.78 -4.75
C GLU A 23 2.29 -17.20 -5.28
N LYS A 24 3.40 -17.90 -5.58
CA LYS A 24 3.39 -19.36 -5.60
C LYS A 24 3.42 -19.85 -4.15
N PRO A 25 2.47 -20.65 -3.68
CA PRO A 25 2.51 -21.19 -2.33
C PRO A 25 3.73 -22.13 -2.16
N PRO A 26 4.45 -22.05 -1.04
CA PRO A 26 5.31 -23.16 -0.65
C PRO A 26 4.41 -24.34 -0.23
N GLU A 27 4.72 -25.52 -0.78
CA GLU A 27 4.13 -26.78 -0.32
C GLU A 27 4.70 -27.06 1.07
N GLU A 28 3.92 -26.92 2.15
CA GLU A 28 4.14 -27.64 3.42
C GLU A 28 3.07 -27.34 4.48
N ASP A 29 2.56 -28.43 5.07
CA ASP A 29 1.86 -28.68 6.34
C ASP A 29 0.45 -28.15 6.61
N ILE A 30 -0.47 -29.10 6.64
CA ILE A 30 -1.94 -28.96 6.71
C ILE A 30 -2.49 -28.55 8.10
N GLU A 31 -1.75 -28.65 9.19
CA GLU A 31 -2.22 -28.32 10.54
C GLU A 31 -2.03 -26.85 10.96
N ALA A 32 -1.23 -26.07 10.22
CA ALA A 32 -1.11 -24.62 10.40
C ALA A 32 -2.25 -23.82 9.72
N ILE A 33 -3.08 -24.49 8.90
CA ILE A 33 -3.96 -23.90 7.88
C ILE A 33 -5.20 -23.20 8.45
N GLU A 34 -5.73 -23.61 9.60
CA GLU A 34 -6.98 -23.01 10.11
C GLU A 34 -6.78 -21.62 10.73
N ASN A 35 -5.69 -21.38 11.46
CA ASN A 35 -5.32 -20.05 11.93
C ASN A 35 -4.70 -19.19 10.81
N GLU A 36 -4.03 -19.79 9.84
CA GLU A 36 -3.44 -19.14 8.70
C GLU A 36 -4.49 -18.50 7.78
N SER A 37 -5.65 -19.16 7.59
CA SER A 37 -6.71 -18.64 6.73
C SER A 37 -7.29 -17.30 7.21
N GLU A 38 -7.40 -17.07 8.52
CA GLU A 38 -7.92 -15.81 9.08
C GLU A 38 -6.89 -14.67 8.97
N VAL A 39 -5.61 -14.97 9.21
CA VAL A 39 -4.51 -14.00 9.05
C VAL A 39 -4.34 -13.60 7.59
N ILE A 40 -4.46 -14.56 6.67
CA ILE A 40 -4.42 -14.29 5.22
C ILE A 40 -5.57 -13.37 4.81
N LYS A 41 -6.80 -13.71 5.22
CA LYS A 41 -8.00 -12.88 4.96
C LYS A 41 -7.85 -11.47 5.53
N PHE A 42 -7.38 -11.36 6.78
CA PHE A 42 -7.12 -10.08 7.43
C PHE A 42 -6.11 -9.24 6.65
N SER A 43 -4.93 -9.81 6.34
CA SER A 43 -3.87 -9.10 5.63
C SER A 43 -4.31 -8.65 4.25
N THR A 44 -5.05 -9.50 3.54
CA THR A 44 -5.64 -9.20 2.24
C THR A 44 -6.69 -8.09 2.35
N ALA A 45 -7.59 -8.15 3.35
CA ALA A 45 -8.62 -7.14 3.57
C ALA A 45 -8.04 -5.76 3.87
N VAL A 46 -7.04 -5.68 4.76
CA VAL A 46 -6.35 -4.43 5.09
C VAL A 46 -5.74 -3.77 3.85
N VAL A 47 -5.08 -4.54 3.00
CA VAL A 47 -4.46 -4.00 1.77
C VAL A 47 -5.51 -3.64 0.73
N ALA A 48 -6.49 -4.51 0.50
CA ALA A 48 -7.54 -4.29 -0.50
C ALA A 48 -8.39 -3.05 -0.17
N GLU A 49 -8.81 -2.88 1.09
CA GLU A 49 -9.55 -1.70 1.53
C GLU A 49 -8.73 -0.41 1.37
N ALA A 50 -7.46 -0.44 1.77
CA ALA A 50 -6.55 0.68 1.60
C ALA A 50 -6.42 1.11 0.12
N ILE A 51 -6.24 0.16 -0.79
CA ILE A 51 -6.15 0.44 -2.23
C ILE A 51 -7.47 1.02 -2.75
N LYS A 52 -8.63 0.41 -2.40
CA LYS A 52 -9.96 0.89 -2.81
C LYS A 52 -10.27 2.30 -2.29
N SER A 53 -9.80 2.62 -1.10
CA SER A 53 -9.97 3.95 -0.49
C SER A 53 -8.96 5.00 -1.00
N GLY A 54 -8.03 4.63 -1.87
CA GLY A 54 -7.05 5.55 -2.45
C GLY A 54 -6.05 6.12 -1.44
N VAL A 55 -5.70 5.37 -0.39
CA VAL A 55 -4.74 5.82 0.62
C VAL A 55 -3.30 5.75 0.10
N SER A 56 -2.43 6.62 0.61
CA SER A 56 -1.02 6.66 0.24
C SER A 56 -0.14 5.70 1.04
N ASP A 57 -0.44 5.52 2.32
CA ASP A 57 0.37 4.69 3.21
C ASP A 57 -0.53 3.92 4.19
N ILE A 58 -0.12 2.68 4.49
CA ILE A 58 -0.73 1.79 5.48
C ILE A 58 0.28 1.61 6.62
N HIS A 59 -0.14 1.85 7.85
CA HIS A 59 0.67 1.67 9.04
C HIS A 59 0.03 0.61 9.93
N ILE A 60 0.79 -0.42 10.30
CA ILE A 60 0.40 -1.44 11.28
C ILE A 60 1.39 -1.33 12.44
N GLU A 61 0.89 -0.94 13.60
CA GLU A 61 1.73 -0.46 14.70
C GLU A 61 1.46 -1.24 15.98
N PRO A 62 2.53 -1.80 16.62
CA PRO A 62 2.43 -2.41 17.93
C PRO A 62 2.62 -1.37 19.02
N TYR A 63 1.83 -1.47 20.07
CA TYR A 63 2.00 -0.75 21.31
C TYR A 63 2.06 -1.75 22.47
N ARG A 64 2.43 -1.28 23.68
CA ARG A 64 2.61 -2.14 24.84
C ARG A 64 1.34 -2.93 25.20
N PHE A 65 0.16 -2.33 25.06
CA PHE A 65 -1.11 -2.92 25.46
C PHE A 65 -2.18 -2.90 24.35
N SER A 66 -1.79 -2.53 23.14
CA SER A 66 -2.70 -2.43 21.99
C SER A 66 -1.93 -2.52 20.70
N SER A 67 -2.66 -2.66 19.62
CA SER A 67 -2.12 -2.53 18.25
C SER A 67 -3.16 -1.85 17.39
N ARG A 68 -2.74 -1.21 16.30
CA ARG A 68 -3.66 -0.52 15.42
C ARG A 68 -3.21 -0.53 13.97
N VAL A 69 -4.19 -0.44 13.07
CA VAL A 69 -4.01 -0.12 11.67
C VAL A 69 -4.37 1.35 11.45
N ARG A 70 -3.54 2.08 10.73
CA ARG A 70 -3.84 3.44 10.30
C ARG A 70 -3.60 3.60 8.81
N TYR A 71 -4.52 4.28 8.15
CA TYR A 71 -4.40 4.67 6.75
C TYR A 71 -4.05 6.15 6.64
N ARG A 72 -3.12 6.48 5.74
CA ARG A 72 -2.86 7.88 5.39
C ARG A 72 -3.70 8.26 4.18
N GLN A 73 -4.68 9.11 4.40
CA GLN A 73 -5.54 9.66 3.37
C GLN A 73 -5.42 11.20 3.42
N ASP A 74 -5.17 11.83 2.27
CA ASP A 74 -5.01 13.28 2.14
C ASP A 74 -4.01 13.88 3.15
N GLY A 75 -2.91 13.17 3.40
CA GLY A 75 -1.86 13.56 4.33
C GLY A 75 -2.13 13.23 5.81
N MET A 76 -3.37 12.90 6.20
CA MET A 76 -3.75 12.58 7.57
C MET A 76 -3.80 11.09 7.84
N LEU A 77 -3.33 10.67 9.04
CA LEU A 77 -3.43 9.30 9.51
C LEU A 77 -4.76 9.09 10.22
N GLN A 78 -5.55 8.14 9.73
CA GLN A 78 -6.84 7.74 10.28
C GLN A 78 -6.76 6.32 10.82
N GLU A 79 -7.20 6.10 12.06
CA GLU A 79 -7.22 4.78 12.69
C GLU A 79 -8.40 3.95 12.16
N GLN A 80 -8.15 2.68 11.91
CA GLN A 80 -9.13 1.71 11.41
C GLN A 80 -9.54 0.80 12.57
N GLU A 81 -10.55 1.23 13.34
CA GLU A 81 -10.98 0.57 14.58
C GLU A 81 -11.48 -0.87 14.36
N GLN A 82 -12.03 -1.18 13.17
CA GLN A 82 -12.54 -2.50 12.83
C GLN A 82 -11.46 -3.60 12.86
N TYR A 83 -10.19 -3.24 12.71
CA TYR A 83 -9.07 -4.18 12.69
C TYR A 83 -8.40 -4.40 14.05
N LYS A 84 -8.73 -3.58 15.05
CA LYS A 84 -8.00 -3.50 16.31
C LYS A 84 -7.96 -4.80 17.11
N GLN A 85 -9.11 -5.45 17.29
CA GLN A 85 -9.21 -6.65 18.12
C GLN A 85 -8.45 -7.81 17.49
N PHE A 86 -8.70 -8.09 16.21
CA PHE A 86 -8.04 -9.18 15.51
C PHE A 86 -6.51 -8.98 15.48
N LEU A 87 -6.08 -7.75 15.16
CA LEU A 87 -4.67 -7.41 15.12
C LEU A 87 -3.99 -7.57 16.48
N HIS A 88 -4.67 -7.20 17.58
CA HIS A 88 -4.12 -7.36 18.93
C HIS A 88 -3.83 -8.82 19.24
N ASP A 89 -4.77 -9.69 18.94
CA ASP A 89 -4.69 -11.12 19.26
C ASP A 89 -3.70 -11.88 18.34
N ASN A 90 -3.48 -11.40 17.10
CA ASN A 90 -2.73 -12.11 16.07
C ASN A 90 -1.51 -11.34 15.53
N TYR A 91 -1.00 -10.33 16.24
CA TYR A 91 0.01 -9.39 15.72
C TYR A 91 1.23 -10.08 15.12
N GLY A 92 1.81 -11.07 15.82
CA GLY A 92 3.00 -11.78 15.36
C GLY A 92 2.78 -12.55 14.05
N ALA A 93 1.61 -13.18 13.91
CA ALA A 93 1.24 -13.91 12.71
C ALA A 93 1.01 -12.95 11.53
N VAL A 94 0.41 -11.79 11.77
CA VAL A 94 0.23 -10.72 10.76
C VAL A 94 1.58 -10.19 10.27
N VAL A 95 2.55 -9.95 11.18
CA VAL A 95 3.92 -9.56 10.80
C VAL A 95 4.56 -10.62 9.92
N THR A 96 4.49 -11.88 10.33
CA THR A 96 5.03 -13.02 9.56
C THR A 96 4.40 -13.08 8.16
N ARG A 97 3.08 -12.91 8.06
CA ARG A 97 2.39 -12.91 6.77
C ARG A 97 2.87 -11.79 5.85
N PHE A 98 3.04 -10.56 6.34
CA PHE A 98 3.58 -9.47 5.53
C PHE A 98 5.03 -9.67 5.13
N LYS A 99 5.85 -10.30 5.97
CA LYS A 99 7.22 -10.71 5.60
C LYS A 99 7.22 -11.71 4.45
N ILE A 100 6.34 -12.72 4.50
CA ILE A 100 6.17 -13.69 3.41
C ILE A 100 5.75 -12.97 2.12
N MET A 101 4.72 -12.12 2.18
CA MET A 101 4.25 -11.35 1.03
C MET A 101 5.34 -10.46 0.43
N GLY A 102 6.18 -9.86 1.26
CA GLY A 102 7.30 -9.01 0.86
C GLY A 102 8.59 -9.76 0.53
N LYS A 103 8.59 -11.10 0.63
CA LYS A 103 9.78 -11.97 0.45
C LYS A 103 10.95 -11.58 1.37
N LEU A 104 10.64 -11.26 2.63
CA LEU A 104 11.59 -10.87 3.66
C LEU A 104 11.97 -12.06 4.54
N ASP A 105 13.06 -11.92 5.29
CA ASP A 105 13.50 -12.92 6.26
C ASP A 105 12.57 -12.94 7.48
N ILE A 106 11.88 -14.07 7.68
CA ILE A 106 10.95 -14.28 8.79
C ILE A 106 11.68 -14.40 10.13
N ALA A 107 12.88 -14.96 10.13
CA ALA A 107 13.65 -15.22 11.33
C ALA A 107 14.34 -13.96 11.89
N GLU A 108 14.72 -13.03 11.02
CA GLU A 108 15.36 -11.77 11.45
C GLU A 108 14.30 -10.78 11.96
N ARG A 109 14.43 -10.37 13.23
CA ARG A 109 13.50 -9.45 13.91
C ARG A 109 14.19 -8.24 14.53
N ARG A 110 15.52 -8.14 14.39
CA ARG A 110 16.34 -7.10 15.04
C ARG A 110 16.73 -5.99 14.09
N LEU A 111 16.73 -6.26 12.79
CA LEU A 111 17.14 -5.32 11.77
C LEU A 111 15.95 -4.87 10.92
N PRO A 112 15.93 -3.61 10.48
CA PRO A 112 14.96 -3.14 9.50
C PRO A 112 15.05 -3.95 8.21
N GLN A 113 13.90 -4.21 7.57
CA GLN A 113 13.82 -4.91 6.30
C GLN A 113 12.91 -4.14 5.35
N ASP A 114 13.31 -4.04 4.09
CA ASP A 114 12.53 -3.43 3.03
C ASP A 114 12.24 -4.44 1.93
N GLY A 115 11.02 -4.40 1.40
CA GLY A 115 10.55 -5.29 0.34
C GLY A 115 9.49 -4.66 -0.54
N ALA A 116 8.93 -5.47 -1.43
CA ALA A 116 7.85 -5.06 -2.31
C ALA A 116 6.80 -6.16 -2.41
N ILE A 117 5.54 -5.76 -2.47
CA ILE A 117 4.40 -6.64 -2.65
C ILE A 117 3.68 -6.21 -3.94
N ASN A 118 3.44 -7.17 -4.84
CA ASN A 118 2.57 -6.97 -6.00
C ASN A 118 1.19 -7.51 -5.64
N PHE A 119 0.22 -6.61 -5.51
CA PHE A 119 -1.14 -6.94 -5.10
C PHE A 119 -2.09 -6.81 -6.28
N LYS A 120 -2.80 -7.88 -6.62
CA LYS A 120 -3.78 -7.87 -7.70
C LYS A 120 -5.18 -7.64 -7.14
N ILE A 121 -5.85 -6.60 -7.61
CA ILE A 121 -7.21 -6.23 -7.22
C ILE A 121 -7.98 -5.72 -8.44
N ASP A 122 -9.21 -6.19 -8.64
CA ASP A 122 -10.09 -5.78 -9.74
C ASP A 122 -9.39 -5.83 -11.12
N GLY A 123 -8.58 -6.87 -11.36
CA GLY A 123 -7.81 -7.07 -12.60
C GLY A 123 -6.56 -6.19 -12.74
N LYS A 124 -6.33 -5.24 -11.84
CA LYS A 124 -5.14 -4.37 -11.83
C LYS A 124 -4.08 -4.87 -10.86
N VAL A 125 -2.81 -4.64 -11.16
CA VAL A 125 -1.69 -4.93 -10.27
C VAL A 125 -1.22 -3.62 -9.64
N VAL A 126 -1.27 -3.56 -8.31
CA VAL A 126 -0.80 -2.42 -7.51
C VAL A 126 0.49 -2.82 -6.81
N ASP A 127 1.52 -2.00 -6.94
CA ASP A 127 2.79 -2.20 -6.26
C ASP A 127 2.76 -1.52 -4.89
N LEU A 128 3.20 -2.25 -3.86
CA LEU A 128 3.36 -1.72 -2.51
C LEU A 128 4.83 -1.82 -2.10
N ARG A 129 5.40 -0.73 -1.62
CA ARG A 129 6.69 -0.77 -0.92
C ARG A 129 6.44 -1.09 0.53
N LEU A 130 7.06 -2.16 1.01
CA LEU A 130 6.96 -2.64 2.38
C LEU A 130 8.23 -2.31 3.14
N SER A 131 8.08 -1.71 4.32
CA SER A 131 9.17 -1.53 5.30
C SER A 131 8.75 -2.12 6.64
N ILE A 132 9.58 -2.99 7.21
CA ILE A 132 9.40 -3.57 8.52
C ILE A 132 10.49 -3.05 9.45
N LEU A 133 10.08 -2.44 10.55
CA LEU A 133 10.95 -1.74 11.49
C LEU A 133 10.82 -2.35 12.88
N PRO A 134 11.91 -2.87 13.48
CA PRO A 134 11.92 -3.31 14.86
C PRO A 134 11.54 -2.20 15.83
N THR A 135 10.69 -2.51 16.80
CA THR A 135 10.35 -1.61 17.90
C THR A 135 10.46 -2.33 19.25
N ALA A 136 10.31 -1.60 20.33
CA ALA A 136 10.39 -2.19 21.68
C ALA A 136 9.32 -3.26 21.97
N ASN A 137 8.17 -3.21 21.27
CA ASN A 137 7.05 -4.14 21.56
C ASN A 137 6.92 -5.25 20.51
N ASN A 138 7.23 -4.98 19.27
CA ASN A 138 7.21 -5.90 18.13
C ASN A 138 7.72 -5.15 16.88
N GLU A 139 7.60 -5.72 15.70
CA GLU A 139 7.97 -5.07 14.44
C GLU A 139 6.80 -4.23 13.91
N ARG A 140 7.08 -2.99 13.54
CA ARG A 140 6.14 -2.08 12.89
C ARG A 140 6.18 -2.29 11.37
N ILE A 141 5.01 -2.31 10.75
CA ILE A 141 4.87 -2.43 9.30
C ILE A 141 4.42 -1.09 8.73
N VAL A 142 5.09 -0.65 7.67
CA VAL A 142 4.69 0.49 6.86
C VAL A 142 4.65 0.06 5.41
N MET A 143 3.53 0.26 4.75
CA MET A 143 3.40 0.00 3.30
C MET A 143 3.01 1.29 2.59
N ARG A 144 3.73 1.62 1.51
CA ARG A 144 3.37 2.70 0.61
C ARG A 144 2.71 2.14 -0.63
N VAL A 145 1.54 2.64 -0.96
CA VAL A 145 0.79 2.28 -2.16
C VAL A 145 1.33 3.07 -3.35
N LEU A 146 1.82 2.38 -4.37
CA LEU A 146 2.33 2.98 -5.61
C LEU A 146 1.29 2.80 -6.70
N ASN A 147 0.47 3.83 -6.94
CA ASN A 147 -0.47 3.82 -8.06
C ASN A 147 0.30 4.00 -9.37
N LYS A 148 0.21 3.01 -10.25
CA LYS A 148 0.77 3.09 -11.62
C LYS A 148 -0.14 3.84 -12.60
N ASP A 149 -1.35 4.17 -12.21
CA ASP A 149 -2.35 4.86 -13.08
C ASP A 149 -1.90 6.28 -13.51
N ALA A 150 -0.78 6.79 -12.98
CA ALA A 150 -0.17 8.04 -13.43
C ALA A 150 0.43 7.96 -14.85
N GLY A 151 0.51 6.77 -15.47
CA GLY A 151 1.09 6.57 -16.81
C GLY A 151 0.21 7.00 -17.97
N ASP A 152 -1.11 7.06 -17.75
CA ASP A 152 -2.09 7.38 -18.82
C ASP A 152 -2.62 8.82 -18.75
N ILE A 153 -2.10 9.62 -17.82
CA ILE A 153 -2.51 11.03 -17.68
C ILE A 153 -1.86 11.85 -18.79
N THR A 154 -2.68 12.64 -19.51
CA THR A 154 -2.19 13.58 -20.53
C THR A 154 -1.84 14.94 -19.90
N LEU A 155 -1.10 15.78 -20.65
CA LEU A 155 -0.76 17.14 -20.18
C LEU A 155 -2.01 17.99 -19.90
N GLU A 156 -3.09 17.77 -20.66
CA GLU A 156 -4.38 18.46 -20.49
C GLU A 156 -5.06 18.08 -19.17
N GLN A 157 -4.87 16.85 -18.72
CA GLN A 157 -5.46 16.35 -17.47
C GLN A 157 -4.71 16.79 -16.20
N LEU A 158 -3.56 17.46 -16.34
CA LEU A 158 -2.82 18.04 -15.22
C LEU A 158 -3.48 19.29 -14.62
N ASN A 159 -4.60 19.75 -15.19
CA ASN A 159 -5.38 20.91 -14.73
C ASN A 159 -4.56 22.22 -14.65
N PHE A 160 -3.61 22.42 -15.56
CA PHE A 160 -2.97 23.72 -15.74
C PHE A 160 -3.97 24.72 -16.39
N GLU A 161 -3.81 26.00 -16.08
CA GLU A 161 -4.46 27.03 -16.87
C GLU A 161 -3.95 27.03 -18.32
N ASP A 162 -4.80 27.38 -19.28
CA ASP A 162 -4.46 27.30 -20.72
C ASP A 162 -3.15 27.98 -21.09
N VAL A 163 -2.87 29.13 -20.46
CA VAL A 163 -1.64 29.91 -20.71
C VAL A 163 -0.41 29.13 -20.19
N ASP A 164 -0.52 28.55 -19.00
CA ASP A 164 0.56 27.80 -18.37
C ASP A 164 0.81 26.48 -19.10
N LEU A 165 -0.24 25.82 -19.55
CA LEU A 165 -0.13 24.62 -20.38
C LEU A 165 0.61 24.89 -21.70
N GLN A 166 0.30 26.01 -22.37
CA GLN A 166 0.99 26.41 -23.60
C GLN A 166 2.48 26.74 -23.34
N ASN A 167 2.77 27.42 -22.23
CA ASN A 167 4.14 27.72 -21.82
C ASN A 167 4.92 26.44 -21.51
N LEU A 168 4.32 25.49 -20.77
CA LEU A 168 4.91 24.20 -20.47
C LEU A 168 5.19 23.42 -21.78
N ARG A 169 4.24 23.36 -22.72
CA ARG A 169 4.44 22.72 -24.02
C ARG A 169 5.59 23.34 -24.81
N LYS A 170 5.69 24.67 -24.86
CA LYS A 170 6.83 25.36 -25.50
C LYS A 170 8.14 25.01 -24.83
N ALA A 171 8.17 24.97 -23.49
CA ALA A 171 9.37 24.64 -22.73
C ALA A 171 9.80 23.18 -22.94
N ILE A 172 8.86 22.24 -22.97
CA ILE A 172 9.13 20.82 -23.21
C ILE A 172 9.73 20.58 -24.60
N HIS A 173 9.23 21.28 -25.63
CA HIS A 173 9.74 21.13 -27.02
C HIS A 173 11.00 21.95 -27.30
N GLY A 174 11.51 22.68 -26.32
CA GLY A 174 12.77 23.40 -26.45
C GLY A 174 13.95 22.45 -26.61
N THR A 175 14.88 22.77 -27.50
CA THR A 175 16.06 21.94 -27.80
C THR A 175 17.10 21.99 -26.68
N GLN A 176 17.08 23.00 -25.83
CA GLN A 176 18.00 23.21 -24.68
C GLN A 176 17.29 24.00 -23.60
N GLY A 177 17.61 23.73 -22.35
CA GLY A 177 17.05 24.47 -21.22
C GLY A 177 16.99 23.65 -19.95
N LEU A 178 16.44 24.25 -18.88
CA LEU A 178 16.18 23.63 -17.59
C LEU A 178 14.74 23.94 -17.17
N ILE A 179 13.98 22.89 -16.88
CA ILE A 179 12.65 23.01 -16.31
C ILE A 179 12.72 22.51 -14.85
N LEU A 180 12.35 23.36 -13.90
CA LEU A 180 12.32 23.02 -12.48
C LEU A 180 10.88 22.83 -12.01
N VAL A 181 10.60 21.65 -11.42
CA VAL A 181 9.32 21.36 -10.80
C VAL A 181 9.51 21.29 -9.30
N THR A 182 8.97 22.25 -8.56
CA THR A 182 9.14 22.39 -7.12
C THR A 182 7.80 22.33 -6.39
N GLY A 183 7.82 22.00 -5.09
CA GLY A 183 6.62 21.98 -4.26
C GLY A 183 6.73 20.96 -3.11
N PRO A 184 5.77 20.93 -2.16
CA PRO A 184 5.74 20.00 -1.04
C PRO A 184 5.47 18.56 -1.51
N THR A 185 5.57 17.59 -0.58
CA THR A 185 5.21 16.20 -0.85
C THR A 185 3.71 16.11 -1.19
N GLY A 186 3.35 15.34 -2.23
CA GLY A 186 1.96 15.19 -2.68
C GLY A 186 1.47 16.29 -3.63
N SER A 187 2.28 17.30 -3.98
CA SER A 187 1.88 18.39 -4.89
C SER A 187 1.86 18.02 -6.39
N GLY A 188 2.02 16.75 -6.75
CA GLY A 188 1.99 16.32 -8.15
C GLY A 188 3.30 16.46 -8.93
N LYS A 189 4.44 16.80 -8.28
CA LYS A 189 5.74 16.97 -8.98
C LYS A 189 6.12 15.79 -9.86
N SER A 190 6.08 14.58 -9.30
CA SER A 190 6.44 13.36 -10.01
C SER A 190 5.48 13.06 -11.16
N THR A 191 4.20 13.34 -10.99
CA THR A 191 3.17 13.20 -12.01
C THR A 191 3.44 14.15 -13.18
N THR A 192 3.67 15.43 -12.89
CA THR A 192 4.00 16.45 -13.90
C THR A 192 5.25 16.07 -14.69
N LEU A 193 6.32 15.63 -13.99
CA LEU A 193 7.56 15.18 -14.65
C LEU A 193 7.34 13.94 -15.52
N SER A 194 6.63 12.92 -15.02
CA SER A 194 6.34 11.70 -15.76
C SER A 194 5.57 11.98 -17.06
N VAL A 195 4.48 12.76 -16.95
CA VAL A 195 3.67 13.14 -18.10
C VAL A 195 4.48 13.97 -19.11
N SER A 196 5.26 14.93 -18.63
CA SER A 196 6.11 15.76 -19.50
C SER A 196 7.16 14.91 -20.24
N TYR A 197 7.76 13.92 -19.57
CA TYR A 197 8.74 13.02 -20.18
C TYR A 197 8.11 12.11 -21.24
N THR A 198 6.92 11.60 -21.01
CA THR A 198 6.18 10.78 -21.99
C THR A 198 5.91 11.55 -23.27
N HIS A 199 5.57 12.84 -23.18
CA HIS A 199 5.37 13.71 -24.34
C HIS A 199 6.66 14.09 -25.09
N LEU A 200 7.83 13.97 -24.43
CA LEU A 200 9.13 14.19 -25.09
C LEU A 200 9.62 12.98 -25.89
N THR A 201 9.26 11.76 -25.45
CA THR A 201 9.84 10.52 -25.98
C THR A 201 8.98 9.82 -27.03
N LEU A 202 7.75 10.27 -27.25
CA LEU A 202 6.88 9.74 -28.29
C LEU A 202 6.88 10.70 -29.50
N PRO A 203 7.33 10.24 -30.68
CA PRO A 203 7.21 10.99 -31.94
C PRO A 203 5.75 11.09 -32.38
#